data_b83a53bc7abf609fb7cd662eaf24099a
#
_entry.id   b83a53bc7abf609fb7cd662eaf24099a
#
_cell.length_a   1.000
_cell.length_b   1.000
_cell.length_c   1.000
_cell.angle_alpha   90.00
_cell.angle_beta   90.00
_cell.angle_gamma   90.00
#
_symmetry.space_group_name_H-M   'P 1'
#
loop_
_entity.id
_entity.type
_entity.pdbx_description
1 polymer ?
#
loop_
_entity_poly.entity_id
_entity_poly.type
_entity_poly.pdbx_seq_one_letter_code
_entity_poly.pdbx_strand_id
1 'polypeptide(L)'
;SYDIYSRLLKERIIFLTGPIDDNIASLICAQILFLESENPKKEISFYINSPGGIVWSGLAIYDTMQYVSSKIMTICIGQAASAGSLLLTAGEKGMRFSLPNSRIMVHQPSGGYQGQVTDIEIQTNEIKRAKLKLNEIYSKHTGKKISEISSIMERDKYFSADEAIKFGLIDKVVKDRK
;
A
#
# COMPACT_ATOMS: atom_id res chain seq x y z
N SER A 1 -12.96 -15.34 23.16
CA SER A 1 -12.96 -15.96 21.82
C SER A 1 -12.13 -15.14 20.85
N TYR A 2 -11.33 -15.81 20.06
CA TYR A 2 -10.57 -15.15 19.00
C TYR A 2 -11.47 -14.96 17.78
N ASP A 3 -11.45 -13.76 17.17
CA ASP A 3 -11.95 -13.62 15.81
C ASP A 3 -10.95 -14.25 14.82
N ILE A 4 -11.35 -14.37 13.57
CA ILE A 4 -10.53 -15.04 12.55
C ILE A 4 -9.23 -14.25 12.28
N TYR A 5 -9.27 -12.93 12.33
CA TYR A 5 -8.11 -12.09 12.08
C TYR A 5 -7.06 -12.20 13.19
N SER A 6 -7.49 -12.33 14.45
CA SER A 6 -6.60 -12.58 15.58
C SER A 6 -5.91 -13.94 15.47
N ARG A 7 -6.59 -14.95 14.96
CA ARG A 7 -5.99 -16.26 14.70
C ARG A 7 -4.97 -16.21 13.57
N LEU A 8 -5.29 -15.51 12.49
CA LEU A 8 -4.35 -15.31 11.38
C LEU A 8 -3.13 -14.53 11.80
N LEU A 9 -3.28 -13.56 12.71
CA LEU A 9 -2.17 -12.80 13.26
C LEU A 9 -1.14 -13.70 13.97
N LYS A 10 -1.57 -14.75 14.65
CA LYS A 10 -0.66 -15.75 15.24
C LYS A 10 0.20 -16.47 14.20
N GLU A 11 -0.32 -16.61 12.98
CA GLU A 11 0.42 -17.15 11.83
C GLU A 11 1.20 -16.07 11.07
N ARG A 12 1.36 -14.89 11.66
CA ARG A 12 2.04 -13.72 11.08
C ARG A 12 1.36 -13.19 9.82
N ILE A 13 0.05 -13.29 9.77
CA ILE A 13 -0.78 -12.81 8.68
C ILE A 13 -1.58 -11.60 9.13
N ILE A 14 -1.41 -10.49 8.41
CA ILE A 14 -2.15 -9.25 8.60
C ILE A 14 -3.08 -9.03 7.42
N PHE A 15 -4.33 -8.65 7.69
CA PHE A 15 -5.31 -8.27 6.68
C PHE A 15 -5.58 -6.78 6.71
N LEU A 16 -5.45 -6.15 5.57
CA LEU A 16 -5.98 -4.81 5.32
C LEU A 16 -7.21 -4.93 4.43
N THR A 17 -8.38 -4.73 5.02
CA THR A 17 -9.67 -4.84 4.33
C THR A 17 -10.43 -3.53 4.43
N GLY A 18 -10.93 -3.05 3.28
CA GLY A 18 -11.71 -1.82 3.20
C GLY A 18 -10.87 -0.54 3.22
N PRO A 19 -11.52 0.63 3.44
CA PRO A 19 -10.86 1.93 3.41
C PRO A 19 -9.79 2.08 4.48
N ILE A 20 -8.75 2.84 4.15
CA ILE A 20 -7.65 3.17 5.06
C ILE A 20 -7.96 4.50 5.75
N ASP A 21 -8.16 4.46 7.05
CA ASP A 21 -8.29 5.61 7.94
C ASP A 21 -7.25 5.55 9.06
N ASP A 22 -7.27 6.53 9.95
CA ASP A 22 -6.30 6.61 11.05
C ASP A 22 -6.39 5.42 12.01
N ASN A 23 -7.60 4.91 12.28
CA ASN A 23 -7.80 3.77 13.16
C ASN A 23 -7.23 2.49 12.56
N ILE A 24 -7.54 2.23 11.29
CA ILE A 24 -7.01 1.08 10.56
C ILE A 24 -5.49 1.16 10.44
N ALA A 25 -4.96 2.34 10.12
CA ALA A 25 -3.51 2.54 10.03
C ALA A 25 -2.82 2.27 11.36
N SER A 26 -3.34 2.80 12.47
CA SER A 26 -2.79 2.56 13.81
C SER A 26 -2.79 1.07 14.17
N LEU A 27 -3.87 0.36 13.87
CA LEU A 27 -3.99 -1.07 14.12
C LEU A 27 -2.96 -1.86 13.30
N ILE A 28 -2.85 -1.60 12.01
CA ILE A 28 -1.90 -2.29 11.13
C ILE A 28 -0.46 -2.00 11.56
N CYS A 29 -0.12 -0.76 11.85
CA CYS A 29 1.21 -0.40 12.37
C CYS A 29 1.55 -1.15 13.67
N ALA A 30 0.60 -1.19 14.61
CA ALA A 30 0.77 -1.93 15.86
C ALA A 30 0.98 -3.42 15.63
N GLN A 31 0.24 -4.03 14.72
CA GLN A 31 0.38 -5.45 14.37
C GLN A 31 1.75 -5.75 13.72
N ILE A 32 2.23 -4.89 12.82
CA ILE A 32 3.55 -5.02 12.21
C ILE A 32 4.65 -4.96 13.28
N LEU A 33 4.59 -3.96 14.16
CA LEU A 33 5.57 -3.80 15.24
C LEU A 33 5.54 -4.99 16.22
N PHE A 34 4.36 -5.46 16.57
CA PHE A 34 4.19 -6.62 17.44
C PHE A 34 4.81 -7.89 16.84
N LEU A 35 4.52 -8.19 15.58
CA LEU A 35 5.04 -9.38 14.91
C LEU A 35 6.57 -9.30 14.73
N GLU A 36 7.10 -8.14 14.42
CA GLU A 36 8.55 -7.96 14.37
C GLU A 36 9.19 -8.19 15.73
N SER A 37 8.59 -7.67 16.82
CA SER A 37 9.13 -7.83 18.17
C SER A 37 9.18 -9.31 18.61
N GLU A 38 8.24 -10.13 18.15
CA GLU A 38 8.24 -11.57 18.45
C GLU A 38 9.34 -12.33 17.72
N ASN A 39 9.58 -12.02 16.46
CA ASN A 39 10.65 -12.61 15.68
C ASN A 39 11.00 -11.74 14.46
N PRO A 40 12.03 -10.89 14.55
CA PRO A 40 12.41 -9.99 13.47
C PRO A 40 12.96 -10.68 12.23
N LYS A 41 13.35 -11.96 12.34
CA LYS A 41 13.90 -12.75 11.23
C LYS A 41 12.82 -13.47 10.43
N LYS A 42 11.62 -13.61 10.97
CA LYS A 42 10.50 -14.24 10.26
C LYS A 42 9.73 -13.22 9.43
N GLU A 43 9.31 -13.68 8.26
CA GLU A 43 8.49 -12.95 7.32
C GLU A 43 7.10 -12.64 7.88
N ILE A 44 6.57 -11.48 7.52
CA ILE A 44 5.18 -11.07 7.77
C ILE A 44 4.43 -11.14 6.43
N SER A 45 3.25 -11.75 6.43
CA SER A 45 2.37 -11.81 5.27
C SER A 45 1.27 -10.76 5.36
N PHE A 46 1.26 -9.82 4.43
CA PHE A 46 0.33 -8.70 4.40
C PHE A 46 -0.63 -8.83 3.23
N TYR A 47 -1.87 -9.22 3.54
CA TYR A 47 -2.96 -9.37 2.58
C TYR A 47 -3.72 -8.07 2.44
N ILE A 48 -3.92 -7.62 1.21
CA ILE A 48 -4.50 -6.31 0.88
C ILE A 48 -5.74 -6.49 0.00
N ASN A 49 -6.88 -6.00 0.51
CA ASN A 49 -8.13 -5.85 -0.22
C ASN A 49 -8.73 -4.49 0.12
N SER A 50 -8.25 -3.43 -0.52
CA SER A 50 -8.53 -2.06 -0.11
C SER A 50 -8.69 -1.13 -1.31
N PRO A 51 -9.68 -0.21 -1.28
CA PRO A 51 -9.79 0.86 -2.25
C PRO A 51 -8.83 2.04 -1.99
N GLY A 52 -8.00 1.95 -0.93
CA GLY A 52 -7.18 3.05 -0.45
C GLY A 52 -7.90 3.90 0.59
N GLY A 53 -7.51 5.13 0.75
CA GLY A 53 -8.09 6.03 1.73
C GLY A 53 -7.20 7.25 2.00
N ILE A 54 -7.09 7.64 3.26
CA ILE A 54 -6.35 8.83 3.69
C ILE A 54 -4.85 8.65 3.40
N VAL A 55 -4.26 9.62 2.67
CA VAL A 55 -2.84 9.56 2.24
C VAL A 55 -1.89 9.39 3.42
N TRP A 56 -2.05 10.21 4.46
CA TRP A 56 -1.15 10.19 5.62
C TRP A 56 -1.28 8.90 6.44
N SER A 57 -2.49 8.35 6.53
CA SER A 57 -2.73 7.03 7.14
C SER A 57 -2.04 5.91 6.34
N GLY A 58 -2.12 5.96 5.02
CA GLY A 58 -1.39 5.04 4.14
C GLY A 58 0.12 5.15 4.29
N LEU A 59 0.65 6.39 4.36
CA LEU A 59 2.09 6.63 4.57
C LEU A 59 2.57 6.18 5.95
N ALA A 60 1.73 6.24 6.99
CA ALA A 60 2.06 5.70 8.30
C ALA A 60 2.32 4.19 8.23
N ILE A 61 1.47 3.46 7.52
CA ILE A 61 1.67 2.01 7.28
C ILE A 61 2.92 1.78 6.44
N TYR A 62 3.08 2.53 5.35
CA TYR A 62 4.26 2.44 4.49
C TYR A 62 5.57 2.62 5.27
N ASP A 63 5.67 3.69 6.04
CA ASP A 63 6.87 3.97 6.84
C ASP A 63 7.14 2.86 7.85
N THR A 64 6.10 2.33 8.51
CA THR A 64 6.23 1.21 9.44
C THR A 64 6.72 -0.06 8.73
N MET A 65 6.22 -0.35 7.53
CA MET A 65 6.71 -1.47 6.71
C MET A 65 8.20 -1.34 6.37
N GLN A 66 8.67 -0.12 6.09
CA GLN A 66 10.10 0.14 5.78
C GLN A 66 10.96 0.17 7.04
N TYR A 67 10.39 0.54 8.19
CA TYR A 67 11.09 0.70 9.46
C TYR A 67 11.49 -0.63 10.11
N VAL A 68 10.64 -1.65 10.02
CA VAL A 68 10.85 -2.95 10.67
C VAL A 68 11.89 -3.80 9.95
N SER A 69 12.55 -4.70 10.69
CA SER A 69 13.55 -5.61 10.14
C SER A 69 12.95 -6.82 9.43
N SER A 70 11.76 -7.26 9.84
CA SER A 70 11.07 -8.38 9.19
C SER A 70 10.75 -8.04 7.73
N LYS A 71 11.02 -8.98 6.83
CA LYS A 71 10.58 -8.87 5.45
C LYS A 71 9.05 -8.97 5.38
N ILE A 72 8.44 -8.10 4.61
CA ILE A 72 6.98 -8.09 4.46
C ILE A 72 6.63 -8.55 3.05
N MET A 73 6.00 -9.73 2.97
CA MET A 73 5.34 -10.22 1.77
C MET A 73 4.00 -9.51 1.63
N THR A 74 3.69 -9.01 0.45
CA THR A 74 2.39 -8.41 0.14
C THR A 74 1.64 -9.22 -0.89
N ILE A 75 0.32 -9.31 -0.76
CA ILE A 75 -0.54 -10.02 -1.71
C ILE A 75 -1.89 -9.32 -1.85
N CYS A 76 -2.26 -9.02 -3.09
CA CYS A 76 -3.57 -8.44 -3.40
C CYS A 76 -4.62 -9.53 -3.55
N ILE A 77 -5.73 -9.35 -2.82
CA ILE A 77 -6.95 -10.14 -2.96
C ILE A 77 -8.08 -9.18 -3.34
N GLY A 78 -8.75 -9.41 -4.47
CA GLY A 78 -9.83 -8.55 -4.92
C GLY A 78 -9.32 -7.25 -5.54
N GLN A 79 -8.93 -6.28 -4.72
CA GLN A 79 -8.39 -5.02 -5.23
C GLN A 79 -7.32 -4.41 -4.32
N ALA A 80 -6.41 -3.70 -4.94
CA ALA A 80 -5.49 -2.78 -4.26
C ALA A 80 -5.47 -1.47 -5.05
N ALA A 81 -6.17 -0.48 -4.56
CA ALA A 81 -6.33 0.80 -5.25
C ALA A 81 -5.77 1.96 -4.42
N SER A 82 -5.23 2.97 -5.09
CA SER A 82 -4.73 4.19 -4.44
C SER A 82 -3.68 3.85 -3.36
N ALA A 83 -3.86 4.32 -2.11
CA ALA A 83 -2.97 3.96 -1.00
C ALA A 83 -2.82 2.44 -0.81
N GLY A 84 -3.85 1.64 -1.14
CA GLY A 84 -3.76 0.18 -1.13
C GLY A 84 -2.75 -0.37 -2.12
N SER A 85 -2.68 0.20 -3.32
CA SER A 85 -1.68 -0.18 -4.33
C SER A 85 -0.27 0.25 -3.92
N LEU A 86 -0.13 1.38 -3.23
CA LEU A 86 1.15 1.83 -2.68
C LEU A 86 1.72 0.78 -1.71
N LEU A 87 0.89 0.31 -0.78
CA LEU A 87 1.30 -0.68 0.22
C LEU A 87 1.62 -2.04 -0.42
N LEU A 88 0.86 -2.45 -1.43
CA LEU A 88 1.14 -3.66 -2.20
C LEU A 88 2.52 -3.59 -2.85
N THR A 89 2.82 -2.48 -3.51
CA THR A 89 4.08 -2.25 -4.23
C THR A 89 5.26 -2.09 -3.28
N ALA A 90 5.00 -1.69 -2.03
CA ALA A 90 6.00 -1.46 -0.99
C ALA A 90 6.50 -2.73 -0.28
N GLY A 91 5.98 -3.90 -0.61
CA GLY A 91 6.46 -5.17 -0.08
C GLY A 91 7.91 -5.45 -0.47
N GLU A 92 8.50 -6.45 0.18
CA GLU A 92 9.86 -6.90 -0.12
C GLU A 92 9.97 -7.29 -1.59
N LYS A 93 11.01 -6.84 -2.27
CA LYS A 93 11.25 -7.14 -3.68
C LYS A 93 11.35 -8.64 -3.90
N GLY A 94 10.60 -9.15 -4.87
CA GLY A 94 10.46 -10.58 -5.13
C GLY A 94 9.32 -11.25 -4.35
N MET A 95 8.70 -10.53 -3.41
CA MET A 95 7.66 -11.05 -2.52
C MET A 95 6.36 -10.24 -2.58
N ARG A 96 6.12 -9.59 -3.71
CA ARG A 96 4.89 -8.80 -3.96
C ARG A 96 4.01 -9.58 -4.93
N PHE A 97 2.85 -10.00 -4.46
CA PHE A 97 1.99 -10.94 -5.18
C PHE A 97 0.60 -10.38 -5.45
N SER A 98 -0.10 -11.02 -6.36
CA SER A 98 -1.53 -10.82 -6.60
C SER A 98 -2.20 -12.14 -6.95
N LEU A 99 -3.45 -12.31 -6.54
CA LEU A 99 -4.31 -13.38 -7.04
C LEU A 99 -4.74 -13.04 -8.49
N PRO A 100 -5.12 -14.05 -9.29
CA PRO A 100 -5.26 -13.87 -10.75
C PRO A 100 -6.31 -12.85 -11.19
N ASN A 101 -7.39 -12.71 -10.45
CA ASN A 101 -8.53 -11.86 -10.80
C ASN A 101 -8.55 -10.51 -10.09
N SER A 102 -7.47 -10.17 -9.38
CA SER A 102 -7.37 -8.91 -8.65
C SER A 102 -7.17 -7.73 -9.59
N ARG A 103 -7.65 -6.55 -9.15
CA ARG A 103 -7.43 -5.29 -9.85
C ARG A 103 -6.53 -4.39 -9.01
N ILE A 104 -5.60 -3.73 -9.66
CA ILE A 104 -4.67 -2.80 -9.04
C ILE A 104 -4.87 -1.45 -9.71
N MET A 105 -4.99 -0.38 -8.92
CA MET A 105 -5.21 0.97 -9.45
C MET A 105 -4.26 1.96 -8.81
N VAL A 106 -3.66 2.78 -9.65
CA VAL A 106 -2.83 3.90 -9.25
C VAL A 106 -3.42 5.21 -9.74
N HIS A 107 -3.32 6.26 -8.94
CA HIS A 107 -3.69 7.62 -9.30
C HIS A 107 -3.02 8.64 -8.38
N GLN A 108 -3.03 9.89 -8.78
CA GLN A 108 -2.55 10.98 -7.94
C GLN A 108 -3.47 11.19 -6.72
N PRO A 109 -2.97 11.78 -5.62
CA PRO A 109 -3.83 12.10 -4.49
C PRO A 109 -4.90 13.10 -4.88
N SER A 110 -6.10 12.93 -4.34
CA SER A 110 -7.20 13.88 -4.47
C SER A 110 -7.45 14.55 -3.12
N GLY A 111 -7.99 15.74 -3.17
CA GLY A 111 -8.39 16.47 -1.97
C GLY A 111 -9.26 17.64 -2.33
N GLY A 112 -10.02 18.10 -1.35
CA GLY A 112 -10.82 19.31 -1.42
C GLY A 112 -10.64 20.10 -0.14
N TYR A 113 -10.66 21.41 -0.25
CA TYR A 113 -10.59 22.30 0.90
C TYR A 113 -11.44 23.53 0.67
N GLN A 114 -12.07 24.00 1.73
CA GLN A 114 -12.92 25.19 1.71
C GLN A 114 -12.49 26.12 2.85
N GLY A 115 -12.33 27.39 2.56
CA GLY A 115 -11.90 28.38 3.54
C GLY A 115 -11.38 29.65 2.89
N GLN A 116 -10.57 30.42 3.61
CA GLN A 116 -9.93 31.62 3.08
C GLN A 116 -8.86 31.25 2.06
N VAL A 117 -8.58 32.17 1.12
CA VAL A 117 -7.63 31.99 0.02
C VAL A 117 -6.27 31.45 0.52
N THR A 118 -5.70 32.06 1.51
CA THR A 118 -4.41 31.64 2.07
C THR A 118 -4.44 30.22 2.62
N ASP A 119 -5.52 29.83 3.30
CA ASP A 119 -5.69 28.48 3.84
C ASP A 119 -5.82 27.44 2.71
N ILE A 120 -6.56 27.80 1.65
CA ILE A 120 -6.69 26.96 0.45
C ILE A 120 -5.33 26.76 -0.21
N GLU A 121 -4.52 27.80 -0.33
CA GLU A 121 -3.16 27.73 -0.89
C GLU A 121 -2.26 26.81 -0.05
N ILE A 122 -2.29 26.93 1.27
CA ILE A 122 -1.52 26.05 2.19
C ILE A 122 -1.91 24.59 1.96
N GLN A 123 -3.19 24.27 1.94
CA GLN A 123 -3.67 22.90 1.73
C GLN A 123 -3.31 22.37 0.35
N THR A 124 -3.44 23.22 -0.68
CA THR A 124 -3.03 22.86 -2.04
C THR A 124 -1.55 22.50 -2.12
N ASN A 125 -0.70 23.27 -1.43
CA ASN A 125 0.74 22.98 -1.40
C ASN A 125 1.05 21.67 -0.67
N GLU A 126 0.33 21.35 0.41
CA GLU A 126 0.50 20.05 1.10
C GLU A 126 0.08 18.87 0.21
N ILE A 127 -1.03 18.99 -0.52
CA ILE A 127 -1.44 17.95 -1.49
C ILE A 127 -0.41 17.78 -2.60
N LYS A 128 0.17 18.87 -3.11
CA LYS A 128 1.28 18.82 -4.11
C LYS A 128 2.51 18.11 -3.55
N ARG A 129 2.89 18.38 -2.31
CA ARG A 129 4.00 17.68 -1.63
C ARG A 129 3.71 16.19 -1.49
N ALA A 130 2.48 15.82 -1.09
CA ALA A 130 2.06 14.43 -1.03
C ALA A 130 2.16 13.75 -2.40
N LYS A 131 1.70 14.42 -3.47
CA LYS A 131 1.82 13.91 -4.85
C LYS A 131 3.27 13.59 -5.22
N LEU A 132 4.20 14.51 -4.95
CA LEU A 132 5.62 14.30 -5.24
C LEU A 132 6.18 13.12 -4.44
N LYS A 133 5.86 13.03 -3.15
CA LYS A 133 6.30 11.95 -2.28
C LYS A 133 5.79 10.59 -2.77
N LEU A 134 4.53 10.48 -3.15
CA LEU A 134 3.96 9.25 -3.69
C LEU A 134 4.65 8.84 -4.99
N ASN A 135 4.91 9.80 -5.89
CA ASN A 135 5.64 9.53 -7.13
C ASN A 135 7.06 8.98 -6.86
N GLU A 136 7.77 9.54 -5.89
CA GLU A 136 9.09 9.04 -5.46
C GLU A 136 9.01 7.59 -4.94
N ILE A 137 8.01 7.29 -4.11
CA ILE A 137 7.82 5.95 -3.56
C ILE A 137 7.54 4.93 -4.66
N TYR A 138 6.60 5.21 -5.57
CA TYR A 138 6.33 4.31 -6.69
C TYR A 138 7.57 4.15 -7.60
N SER A 139 8.29 5.24 -7.88
CA SER A 139 9.53 5.18 -8.65
C SER A 139 10.56 4.25 -7.99
N LYS A 140 10.75 4.40 -6.69
CA LYS A 140 11.68 3.55 -5.90
C LYS A 140 11.34 2.06 -6.02
N HIS A 141 10.07 1.70 -5.86
CA HIS A 141 9.64 0.30 -5.78
C HIS A 141 9.39 -0.35 -7.15
N THR A 142 9.07 0.43 -8.17
CA THR A 142 8.83 -0.09 -9.53
C THR A 142 10.09 -0.06 -10.41
N GLY A 143 11.07 0.76 -10.07
CA GLY A 143 12.23 1.04 -10.92
C GLY A 143 11.92 1.97 -12.10
N LYS A 144 10.71 2.53 -12.19
CA LYS A 144 10.30 3.46 -13.24
C LYS A 144 10.78 4.88 -12.93
N LYS A 145 10.99 5.68 -13.96
CA LYS A 145 11.33 7.10 -13.80
C LYS A 145 10.15 7.86 -13.16
N ILE A 146 10.47 8.88 -12.34
CA ILE A 146 9.44 9.73 -11.71
C ILE A 146 8.51 10.35 -12.75
N SER A 147 9.03 10.76 -13.91
CA SER A 147 8.22 11.32 -15.00
C SER A 147 7.21 10.33 -15.57
N GLU A 148 7.58 9.06 -15.70
CA GLU A 148 6.68 8.00 -16.14
C GLU A 148 5.60 7.71 -15.09
N ILE A 149 5.98 7.63 -13.82
CA ILE A 149 5.05 7.49 -12.70
C ILE A 149 4.06 8.65 -12.66
N SER A 150 4.55 9.88 -12.73
CA SER A 150 3.70 11.09 -12.73
C SER A 150 2.67 11.08 -13.87
N SER A 151 3.10 10.68 -15.06
CA SER A 151 2.20 10.56 -16.22
C SER A 151 1.13 9.49 -16.04
N ILE A 152 1.51 8.31 -15.57
CA ILE A 152 0.57 7.19 -15.34
C ILE A 152 -0.44 7.51 -14.24
N MET A 153 -0.01 8.22 -13.19
CA MET A 153 -0.85 8.54 -12.04
C MET A 153 -1.71 9.80 -12.23
N GLU A 154 -1.62 10.45 -13.38
CA GLU A 154 -2.39 11.70 -13.63
C GLU A 154 -3.91 11.46 -13.60
N ARG A 155 -4.36 10.29 -14.00
CA ARG A 155 -5.75 9.81 -13.92
C ARG A 155 -5.75 8.38 -13.42
N ASP A 156 -6.92 7.87 -13.03
CA ASP A 156 -7.07 6.49 -12.59
C ASP A 156 -6.53 5.53 -13.65
N LYS A 157 -5.52 4.77 -13.29
CA LYS A 157 -4.94 3.73 -14.14
C LYS A 157 -5.11 2.37 -13.48
N TYR A 158 -5.90 1.52 -14.12
CA TYR A 158 -6.16 0.16 -13.68
C TYR A 158 -5.22 -0.82 -14.37
N PHE A 159 -4.78 -1.82 -13.60
CA PHE A 159 -3.94 -2.91 -14.05
C PHE A 159 -4.60 -4.24 -13.71
N SER A 160 -4.57 -5.19 -14.65
CA SER A 160 -4.73 -6.61 -14.31
C SER A 160 -3.49 -7.08 -13.55
N ALA A 161 -3.57 -8.27 -12.96
CA ALA A 161 -2.41 -8.85 -12.25
C ALA A 161 -1.18 -8.97 -13.17
N ASP A 162 -1.36 -9.43 -14.41
CA ASP A 162 -0.25 -9.58 -15.37
C ASP A 162 0.31 -8.22 -15.83
N GLU A 163 -0.55 -7.24 -16.05
CA GLU A 163 -0.12 -5.87 -16.39
C GLU A 163 0.67 -5.25 -15.23
N ALA A 164 0.28 -5.53 -13.99
CA ALA A 164 0.96 -5.03 -12.80
C ALA A 164 2.38 -5.58 -12.65
N ILE A 165 2.63 -6.85 -13.06
CA ILE A 165 3.98 -7.40 -13.14
C ILE A 165 4.81 -6.62 -14.15
N LYS A 166 4.29 -6.43 -15.35
CA LYS A 166 5.01 -5.75 -16.44
C LYS A 166 5.38 -4.32 -16.08
N PHE A 167 4.52 -3.65 -15.32
CA PHE A 167 4.80 -2.29 -14.86
C PHE A 167 5.77 -2.25 -13.67
N GLY A 168 5.87 -3.31 -12.89
CA GLY A 168 6.74 -3.39 -11.71
C GLY A 168 6.01 -3.13 -10.38
N LEU A 169 4.69 -3.09 -10.38
CA LEU A 169 3.90 -2.93 -9.15
C LEU A 169 3.94 -4.17 -8.26
N ILE A 170 4.03 -5.34 -8.88
CA ILE A 170 4.15 -6.65 -8.20
C ILE A 170 5.19 -7.51 -8.91
N ASP A 171 5.53 -8.64 -8.29
CA ASP A 171 6.55 -9.56 -8.79
C ASP A 171 5.96 -10.82 -9.43
N LYS A 172 4.82 -11.31 -8.92
CA LYS A 172 4.25 -12.59 -9.39
C LYS A 172 2.74 -12.67 -9.16
N VAL A 173 2.05 -13.34 -10.09
CA VAL A 173 0.66 -13.81 -9.89
C VAL A 173 0.72 -15.21 -9.29
N VAL A 174 -0.05 -15.45 -8.23
CA VAL A 174 -0.11 -16.75 -7.54
C VAL A 174 -1.52 -17.33 -7.65
N LYS A 175 -1.61 -18.59 -8.02
CA LYS A 175 -2.88 -19.32 -8.17
C LYS A 175 -3.13 -20.29 -7.03
N ASP A 176 -2.06 -20.79 -6.45
CA ASP A 176 -2.09 -21.83 -5.41
C ASP A 176 -1.31 -21.37 -4.18
N ARG A 177 -1.83 -21.71 -3.02
CA ARG A 177 -1.14 -21.52 -1.74
C ARG A 177 -0.31 -22.77 -1.43
N LYS A 178 0.96 -22.77 -1.85
CA LYS A 178 1.92 -23.84 -1.53
C LYS A 178 2.99 -23.35 -0.58
#